data_fd8cc93230256fdaa98d198c4aa982f5
#
_entry.id   fd8cc93230256fdaa98d198c4aa982f5
#
_cell.length_a   1.000
_cell.length_b   1.000
_cell.length_c   1.000
_cell.angle_alpha   90.00
_cell.angle_beta   90.00
_cell.angle_gamma   90.00
#
_symmetry.space_group_name_H-M   'P 1'
#
loop_
_entity.id
_entity.type
_entity.pdbx_description
1 polymer ?
#
loop_
_entity_poly.entity_id
_entity_poly.type
_entity_poly.pdbx_seq_one_letter_code
_entity_poly.pdbx_strand_id
1 'polypeptide(L)'
;MSTAGLINRYVWFVTTILNYGPISLKDIQRRFELHFDPGEVLEERTFHRYTDAVEELFDIDIEYDRKRKGYVIANDDIEDMKMRKWLIQTFSVNSILHESQDLKNRILLENVPSGQQHLTTIVDAMRESVALSITYHSFHREEPSTFEVEPYCVKLFEQRWYMLGKSEGYDELRLYALDRIKALEPTERKFKLPKKFDAAKYFEDYYGIIIGDEDFDVGPVALKVDSWQSKYLRTLPLHHSQVEVERNEEYSIFEYRCCPSITSAM
;
A
#
# COMPACT_ATOMS: atom_id res chain seq x y z
N MET A 1 17.51 -17.80 20.32
CA MET A 1 16.64 -16.75 19.76
C MET A 1 15.57 -17.42 18.92
N SER A 2 14.28 -17.05 19.08
CA SER A 2 13.20 -17.62 18.24
C SER A 2 13.21 -16.97 16.86
N THR A 3 12.64 -17.66 15.85
CA THR A 3 12.51 -17.12 14.48
C THR A 3 11.74 -15.78 14.49
N ALA A 4 10.68 -15.65 15.30
CA ALA A 4 9.92 -14.42 15.45
C ALA A 4 10.80 -13.27 16.01
N GLY A 5 11.63 -13.52 17.00
CA GLY A 5 12.57 -12.53 17.54
C GLY A 5 13.62 -12.07 16.51
N LEU A 6 14.03 -12.96 15.60
CA LEU A 6 14.97 -12.60 14.53
C LEU A 6 14.32 -11.71 13.48
N ILE A 7 13.07 -11.99 13.06
CA ILE A 7 12.32 -11.17 12.12
C ILE A 7 12.10 -9.76 12.70
N ASN A 8 11.74 -9.64 13.98
CA ASN A 8 11.60 -8.35 14.66
C ASN A 8 12.89 -7.52 14.59
N ARG A 9 14.05 -8.16 14.70
CA ARG A 9 15.35 -7.48 14.57
C ARG A 9 15.60 -6.98 13.16
N TYR A 10 15.27 -7.76 12.14
CA TYR A 10 15.40 -7.33 10.75
C TYR A 10 14.46 -6.15 10.43
N VAL A 11 13.22 -6.21 10.88
CA VAL A 11 12.26 -5.11 10.73
C VAL A 11 12.74 -3.84 11.43
N TRP A 12 13.20 -3.95 12.68
CA TRP A 12 13.80 -2.85 13.42
C TRP A 12 15.00 -2.24 12.68
N PHE A 13 15.88 -3.10 12.17
CA PHE A 13 17.09 -2.72 11.45
C PHE A 13 16.77 -1.90 10.19
N VAL A 14 15.89 -2.41 9.35
CA VAL A 14 15.44 -1.70 8.13
C VAL A 14 14.74 -0.39 8.49
N THR A 15 13.84 -0.41 9.46
CA THR A 15 13.10 0.78 9.90
C THR A 15 14.04 1.86 10.44
N THR A 16 15.09 1.46 11.15
CA THR A 16 16.12 2.38 11.66
C THR A 16 16.85 3.07 10.52
N ILE A 17 17.29 2.33 9.49
CA ILE A 17 17.97 2.91 8.34
C ILE A 17 17.00 3.78 7.51
N LEU A 18 15.76 3.34 7.34
CA LEU A 18 14.74 4.07 6.60
C LEU A 18 14.43 5.45 7.23
N ASN A 19 14.34 5.49 8.56
CA ASN A 19 13.92 6.69 9.28
C ASN A 19 15.07 7.66 9.58
N TYR A 20 16.29 7.14 9.72
CA TYR A 20 17.45 7.92 10.16
C TYR A 20 18.59 7.97 9.15
N GLY A 21 18.43 7.28 7.99
CA GLY A 21 19.45 7.30 6.95
C GLY A 21 19.64 8.67 6.29
N PRO A 22 20.85 9.03 5.93
CA PRO A 22 22.11 8.27 6.08
C PRO A 22 22.56 8.16 7.53
N ILE A 23 22.78 6.95 8.01
CA ILE A 23 23.13 6.67 9.42
C ILE A 23 24.44 5.89 9.53
N SER A 24 25.31 6.26 10.48
CA SER A 24 26.57 5.55 10.70
C SER A 24 26.37 4.21 11.41
N LEU A 25 27.29 3.25 11.18
CA LEU A 25 27.27 1.97 11.89
C LEU A 25 27.27 2.17 13.43
N LYS A 26 28.04 3.12 13.92
CA LYS A 26 28.09 3.44 15.37
C LYS A 26 26.74 3.91 15.91
N ASP A 27 26.00 4.70 15.14
CA ASP A 27 24.69 5.17 15.58
C ASP A 27 23.65 4.06 15.51
N ILE A 28 23.75 3.14 14.53
CA ILE A 28 22.92 1.94 14.46
C ILE A 28 23.20 1.05 15.69
N GLN A 29 24.45 0.79 16.00
CA GLN A 29 24.87 0.00 17.16
C GLN A 29 24.35 0.59 18.48
N ARG A 30 24.51 1.90 18.67
CA ARG A 30 24.02 2.60 19.86
C ARG A 30 22.48 2.49 20.00
N ARG A 31 21.75 2.62 18.88
CA ARG A 31 20.28 2.48 18.89
C ARG A 31 19.86 1.05 19.16
N PHE A 32 20.62 0.08 18.68
CA PHE A 32 20.39 -1.34 18.92
C PHE A 32 20.49 -1.67 20.41
N GLU A 33 21.55 -1.22 21.09
CA GLU A 33 21.74 -1.39 22.53
C GLU A 33 20.63 -0.74 23.37
N LEU A 34 20.06 0.38 22.89
CA LEU A 34 18.98 1.08 23.58
C LEU A 34 17.60 0.42 23.36
N HIS A 35 17.44 -0.32 22.28
CA HIS A 35 16.16 -0.90 21.89
C HIS A 35 15.98 -2.36 22.34
N PHE A 36 17.07 -3.14 22.28
CA PHE A 36 17.09 -4.53 22.71
C PHE A 36 17.67 -4.68 24.11
N ASP A 37 17.93 -5.92 24.52
CA ASP A 37 18.38 -6.20 25.89
C ASP A 37 19.68 -5.46 26.26
N PRO A 38 19.78 -4.89 27.46
CA PRO A 38 20.99 -4.22 27.92
C PRO A 38 22.24 -5.13 27.87
N GLY A 39 23.25 -4.68 27.14
CA GLY A 39 24.49 -5.43 26.94
C GLY A 39 24.53 -6.26 25.66
N GLU A 40 23.48 -6.28 24.87
CA GLU A 40 23.51 -6.88 23.55
C GLU A 40 24.10 -5.90 22.53
N VAL A 41 25.25 -6.24 21.97
CA VAL A 41 25.97 -5.40 21.00
C VAL A 41 25.77 -5.92 19.59
N LEU A 42 25.42 -5.04 18.66
CA LEU A 42 25.39 -5.35 17.24
C LEU A 42 26.83 -5.34 16.69
N GLU A 43 27.47 -6.48 16.65
CA GLU A 43 28.80 -6.62 16.04
C GLU A 43 28.75 -6.35 14.52
N GLU A 44 29.85 -5.87 13.93
CA GLU A 44 29.96 -5.59 12.50
C GLU A 44 29.62 -6.80 11.62
N ARG A 45 30.09 -8.00 12.04
CA ARG A 45 29.73 -9.26 11.37
C ARG A 45 28.21 -9.53 11.39
N THR A 46 27.56 -9.23 12.51
CA THR A 46 26.11 -9.41 12.64
C THR A 46 25.36 -8.34 11.82
N PHE A 47 25.90 -7.13 11.75
CA PHE A 47 25.37 -6.09 10.88
C PHE A 47 25.34 -6.54 9.41
N HIS A 48 26.46 -7.03 8.86
CA HIS A 48 26.48 -7.52 7.48
C HIS A 48 25.55 -8.71 7.25
N ARG A 49 25.47 -9.64 8.20
CA ARG A 49 24.50 -10.74 8.13
C ARG A 49 23.04 -10.23 8.12
N TYR A 50 22.76 -9.12 8.79
CA TYR A 50 21.42 -8.53 8.77
C TYR A 50 21.15 -7.82 7.46
N THR A 51 22.15 -7.16 6.86
CA THR A 51 21.99 -6.59 5.49
C THR A 51 21.68 -7.67 4.48
N ASP A 52 22.45 -8.76 4.44
CA ASP A 52 22.24 -9.89 3.52
C ASP A 52 20.85 -10.53 3.72
N ALA A 53 20.44 -10.75 4.97
CA ALA A 53 19.13 -11.34 5.28
C ALA A 53 17.96 -10.40 4.93
N VAL A 54 18.14 -9.10 5.05
CA VAL A 54 17.13 -8.10 4.69
C VAL A 54 16.98 -8.02 3.18
N GLU A 55 18.07 -8.08 2.43
CA GLU A 55 18.06 -8.18 0.98
C GLU A 55 17.31 -9.44 0.52
N GLU A 56 17.66 -10.60 1.10
CA GLU A 56 17.02 -11.88 0.73
C GLU A 56 15.52 -11.94 1.07
N LEU A 57 15.13 -11.42 2.26
CA LEU A 57 13.75 -11.56 2.76
C LEU A 57 12.80 -10.48 2.28
N PHE A 58 13.30 -9.26 2.10
CA PHE A 58 12.49 -8.08 1.81
C PHE A 58 12.83 -7.43 0.47
N ASP A 59 13.84 -7.95 -0.23
CA ASP A 59 14.36 -7.40 -1.48
C ASP A 59 14.74 -5.91 -1.32
N ILE A 60 15.40 -5.60 -0.17
CA ILE A 60 15.84 -4.26 0.21
C ILE A 60 17.35 -4.24 0.25
N ASP A 61 17.94 -3.47 -0.65
CA ASP A 61 19.37 -3.26 -0.68
C ASP A 61 19.80 -2.11 0.24
N ILE A 62 20.81 -2.35 1.09
CA ILE A 62 21.35 -1.39 2.04
C ILE A 62 22.78 -1.07 1.63
N GLU A 63 23.00 0.15 1.18
CA GLU A 63 24.29 0.61 0.69
C GLU A 63 24.94 1.65 1.61
N TYR A 64 26.29 1.73 1.53
CA TYR A 64 27.03 2.80 2.19
C TYR A 64 27.24 3.99 1.26
N ASP A 65 26.55 5.08 1.53
CA ASP A 65 26.75 6.36 0.83
C ASP A 65 28.04 7.03 1.31
N ARG A 66 29.08 7.00 0.48
CA ARG A 66 30.40 7.60 0.79
C ARG A 66 30.34 9.12 0.92
N LYS A 67 29.41 9.79 0.21
CA LYS A 67 29.29 11.26 0.24
C LYS A 67 28.64 11.71 1.54
N ARG A 68 27.62 11.00 2.00
CA ARG A 68 26.86 11.27 3.21
C ARG A 68 27.43 10.55 4.44
N LYS A 69 28.42 9.65 4.24
CA LYS A 69 29.12 8.87 5.28
C LYS A 69 28.18 8.03 6.15
N GLY A 70 27.21 7.36 5.54
CA GLY A 70 26.24 6.54 6.27
C GLY A 70 25.55 5.53 5.39
N TYR A 71 24.90 4.57 6.03
CA TYR A 71 24.08 3.57 5.37
C TYR A 71 22.72 4.15 4.99
N VAL A 72 22.27 3.81 3.79
CA VAL A 72 20.99 4.20 3.21
C VAL A 72 20.35 2.99 2.55
N ILE A 73 19.05 3.02 2.37
CA ILE A 73 18.37 2.10 1.47
C ILE A 73 18.65 2.59 0.05
N ALA A 74 19.14 1.71 -0.83
CA ALA A 74 19.37 2.02 -2.23
C ALA A 74 18.07 2.43 -2.91
N ASN A 75 18.16 3.43 -3.77
CA ASN A 75 17.00 3.96 -4.50
C ASN A 75 16.74 3.09 -5.73
N ASP A 76 15.93 2.07 -5.56
CA ASP A 76 15.28 1.39 -6.66
C ASP A 76 14.05 2.19 -7.15
N ASP A 77 13.35 1.66 -8.14
CA ASP A 77 12.17 2.29 -8.74
C ASP A 77 11.18 2.83 -7.67
N ILE A 78 10.69 4.05 -7.86
CA ILE A 78 9.88 4.81 -6.88
C ILE A 78 8.62 4.04 -6.45
N GLU A 79 8.01 3.27 -7.34
CA GLU A 79 6.80 2.48 -7.05
C GLU A 79 7.10 1.27 -6.16
N ASP A 80 8.20 0.55 -6.43
CA ASP A 80 8.66 -0.57 -5.61
C ASP A 80 9.03 -0.09 -4.20
N MET A 81 9.67 1.07 -4.10
CA MET A 81 10.00 1.70 -2.81
C MET A 81 8.75 2.04 -1.99
N LYS A 82 7.67 2.50 -2.61
CA LYS A 82 6.42 2.82 -1.88
C LYS A 82 5.81 1.57 -1.28
N MET A 83 5.74 0.47 -2.04
CA MET A 83 5.20 -0.80 -1.56
C MET A 83 6.06 -1.39 -0.45
N ARG A 84 7.39 -1.44 -0.63
CA ARG A 84 8.34 -1.95 0.37
C ARG A 84 8.27 -1.12 1.66
N LYS A 85 8.27 0.19 1.56
CA LYS A 85 8.13 1.09 2.70
C LYS A 85 6.83 0.85 3.46
N TRP A 86 5.73 0.69 2.77
CA TRP A 86 4.44 0.38 3.39
C TRP A 86 4.46 -0.97 4.12
N LEU A 87 5.03 -2.01 3.52
CA LEU A 87 5.17 -3.33 4.14
C LEU A 87 6.00 -3.24 5.43
N ILE A 88 7.16 -2.59 5.38
CA ILE A 88 8.05 -2.42 6.53
C ILE A 88 7.35 -1.65 7.65
N GLN A 89 6.66 -0.56 7.33
CA GLN A 89 5.91 0.22 8.30
C GLN A 89 4.80 -0.61 8.96
N THR A 90 4.11 -1.43 8.20
CA THR A 90 3.08 -2.34 8.71
C THR A 90 3.67 -3.38 9.66
N PHE A 91 4.81 -3.98 9.32
CA PHE A 91 5.52 -4.91 10.19
C PHE A 91 6.05 -4.23 11.46
N SER A 92 6.58 -3.00 11.34
CA SER A 92 7.06 -2.23 12.50
C SER A 92 5.96 -1.95 13.49
N VAL A 93 4.77 -1.56 13.05
CA VAL A 93 3.61 -1.34 13.92
C VAL A 93 3.24 -2.64 14.65
N ASN A 94 3.22 -3.78 13.94
CA ASN A 94 2.92 -5.07 14.55
C ASN A 94 3.96 -5.48 15.60
N SER A 95 5.24 -5.23 15.35
CA SER A 95 6.32 -5.49 16.31
C SER A 95 6.17 -4.65 17.58
N ILE A 96 5.93 -3.34 17.43
CA ILE A 96 5.69 -2.42 18.56
C ILE A 96 4.48 -2.89 19.39
N LEU A 97 3.40 -3.30 18.74
CA LEU A 97 2.19 -3.79 19.41
C LEU A 97 2.45 -5.09 20.18
N HIS A 98 3.28 -5.97 19.64
CA HIS A 98 3.65 -7.23 20.30
C HIS A 98 4.53 -7.00 21.52
N GLU A 99 5.49 -6.09 21.44
CA GLU A 99 6.39 -5.71 22.55
C GLU A 99 5.67 -4.90 23.64
N SER A 100 4.59 -4.18 23.27
CA SER A 100 3.82 -3.33 24.19
C SER A 100 2.54 -4.00 24.68
N GLN A 101 2.63 -5.27 25.08
CA GLN A 101 1.44 -6.02 25.56
C GLN A 101 0.76 -5.39 26.78
N ASP A 102 1.52 -4.73 27.62
CA ASP A 102 1.05 -3.94 28.76
C ASP A 102 0.28 -2.67 28.36
N LEU A 103 0.47 -2.19 27.11
CA LEU A 103 -0.16 -1.00 26.57
C LEU A 103 -1.37 -1.30 25.66
N LYS A 104 -1.79 -2.55 25.51
CA LYS A 104 -2.89 -2.94 24.59
C LYS A 104 -4.16 -2.11 24.76
N ASN A 105 -4.48 -1.74 25.99
CA ASN A 105 -5.69 -0.94 26.30
C ASN A 105 -5.53 0.56 25.94
N ARG A 106 -4.33 0.98 25.54
CA ARG A 106 -4.01 2.37 25.19
C ARG A 106 -3.74 2.55 23.69
N ILE A 107 -3.67 1.44 22.93
CA ILE A 107 -3.46 1.43 21.48
C ILE A 107 -4.72 0.89 20.85
N LEU A 108 -5.45 1.77 20.16
CA LEU A 108 -6.69 1.42 19.47
C LEU A 108 -6.40 1.27 17.98
N LEU A 109 -6.73 0.11 17.44
CA LEU A 109 -6.64 -0.16 16.01
C LEU A 109 -8.06 -0.19 15.44
N GLU A 110 -8.24 0.50 14.34
CA GLU A 110 -9.47 0.41 13.57
C GLU A 110 -9.52 -0.92 12.82
N ASN A 111 -10.60 -1.67 13.01
CA ASN A 111 -10.79 -2.92 12.28
C ASN A 111 -11.54 -2.66 10.98
N VAL A 112 -10.80 -2.55 9.89
CA VAL A 112 -11.35 -2.38 8.55
C VAL A 112 -11.39 -3.74 7.85
N PRO A 113 -12.58 -4.22 7.42
CA PRO A 113 -12.67 -5.43 6.61
C PRO A 113 -11.88 -5.25 5.31
N SER A 114 -10.79 -5.98 5.14
CA SER A 114 -9.89 -5.81 4.00
C SER A 114 -10.03 -6.90 2.94
N GLY A 115 -10.65 -8.05 3.26
CA GLY A 115 -10.73 -9.20 2.36
C GLY A 115 -9.38 -9.85 2.07
N GLN A 116 -8.37 -9.59 2.88
CA GLN A 116 -6.97 -9.97 2.67
C GLN A 116 -6.77 -11.48 2.50
N GLN A 117 -7.67 -12.32 3.07
CA GLN A 117 -7.65 -13.78 2.91
C GLN A 117 -7.75 -14.24 1.45
N HIS A 118 -8.29 -13.41 0.55
CA HIS A 118 -8.44 -13.74 -0.88
C HIS A 118 -7.23 -13.30 -1.72
N LEU A 119 -6.33 -12.49 -1.15
CA LEU A 119 -5.27 -11.83 -1.91
C LEU A 119 -4.30 -12.82 -2.57
N THR A 120 -3.87 -13.85 -1.83
CA THR A 120 -2.93 -14.87 -2.35
C THR A 120 -3.51 -15.59 -3.57
N THR A 121 -4.75 -16.06 -3.48
CA THR A 121 -5.42 -16.76 -4.60
C THR A 121 -5.58 -15.86 -5.82
N ILE A 122 -5.88 -14.57 -5.63
CA ILE A 122 -6.00 -13.61 -6.72
C ILE A 122 -4.63 -13.38 -7.38
N VAL A 123 -3.58 -13.17 -6.58
CA VAL A 123 -2.21 -12.95 -7.10
C VAL A 123 -1.71 -14.16 -7.88
N ASP A 124 -1.97 -15.38 -7.38
CA ASP A 124 -1.60 -16.62 -8.09
C ASP A 124 -2.38 -16.76 -9.41
N ALA A 125 -3.67 -16.45 -9.41
CA ALA A 125 -4.48 -16.44 -10.63
C ALA A 125 -3.99 -15.41 -11.66
N MET A 126 -3.57 -14.22 -11.23
CA MET A 126 -2.93 -13.22 -12.11
C MET A 126 -1.62 -13.74 -12.70
N ARG A 127 -0.76 -14.36 -11.87
CA ARG A 127 0.53 -14.93 -12.30
C ARG A 127 0.33 -16.03 -13.34
N GLU A 128 -0.65 -16.89 -13.13
CA GLU A 128 -0.97 -17.99 -14.02
C GLU A 128 -1.89 -17.63 -15.18
N SER A 129 -2.39 -16.38 -15.20
CA SER A 129 -3.37 -15.90 -16.18
C SER A 129 -4.63 -16.78 -16.25
N VAL A 130 -5.21 -17.09 -15.09
CA VAL A 130 -6.40 -17.92 -14.91
C VAL A 130 -7.56 -17.07 -14.41
N ALA A 131 -8.76 -17.28 -14.99
CA ALA A 131 -9.96 -16.64 -14.49
C ALA A 131 -10.38 -17.20 -13.12
N LEU A 132 -11.04 -16.38 -12.34
CA LEU A 132 -11.56 -16.71 -11.02
C LEU A 132 -13.08 -16.81 -11.06
N SER A 133 -13.64 -17.87 -10.49
CA SER A 133 -15.06 -17.93 -10.14
C SER A 133 -15.24 -17.26 -8.79
N ILE A 134 -16.01 -16.17 -8.74
CA ILE A 134 -16.28 -15.44 -7.52
C ILE A 134 -17.77 -15.43 -7.19
N THR A 135 -18.11 -15.67 -5.92
CA THR A 135 -19.43 -15.37 -5.37
C THR A 135 -19.35 -14.02 -4.66
N TYR A 136 -19.98 -13.03 -5.24
CA TYR A 136 -19.84 -11.63 -4.83
C TYR A 136 -21.17 -11.03 -4.36
N HIS A 137 -21.15 -10.32 -3.23
CA HIS A 137 -22.30 -9.61 -2.70
C HIS A 137 -22.20 -8.11 -2.99
N SER A 138 -22.83 -7.69 -4.07
CA SER A 138 -22.96 -6.27 -4.41
C SER A 138 -24.00 -5.59 -3.51
N PHE A 139 -23.77 -4.32 -3.14
CA PHE A 139 -24.79 -3.54 -2.39
C PHE A 139 -26.04 -3.22 -3.19
N HIS A 140 -25.99 -3.40 -4.52
CA HIS A 140 -27.13 -3.19 -5.41
C HIS A 140 -28.01 -4.44 -5.60
N ARG A 141 -27.67 -5.55 -4.95
CA ARG A 141 -28.42 -6.81 -5.05
C ARG A 141 -28.66 -7.38 -3.65
N GLU A 142 -29.85 -7.94 -3.45
CA GLU A 142 -30.20 -8.60 -2.20
C GLU A 142 -29.42 -9.88 -1.98
N GLU A 143 -29.21 -10.65 -3.06
CA GLU A 143 -28.54 -11.93 -3.02
C GLU A 143 -27.15 -11.87 -3.70
N PRO A 144 -26.16 -12.62 -3.17
CA PRO A 144 -24.88 -12.82 -3.82
C PRO A 144 -25.05 -13.49 -5.20
N SER A 145 -24.19 -13.16 -6.14
CA SER A 145 -24.15 -13.79 -7.45
C SER A 145 -22.78 -14.37 -7.74
N THR A 146 -22.76 -15.53 -8.44
CA THR A 146 -21.53 -16.19 -8.84
C THR A 146 -21.30 -15.96 -10.33
N PHE A 147 -20.08 -15.56 -10.68
CA PHE A 147 -19.65 -15.30 -12.05
C PHE A 147 -18.13 -15.38 -12.17
N GLU A 148 -17.63 -15.43 -13.39
CA GLU A 148 -16.20 -15.47 -13.66
C GLU A 148 -15.62 -14.06 -13.88
N VAL A 149 -14.39 -13.86 -13.38
CA VAL A 149 -13.63 -12.63 -13.53
C VAL A 149 -12.20 -12.95 -13.94
N GLU A 150 -11.69 -12.26 -14.93
CA GLU A 150 -10.27 -12.22 -15.28
C GLU A 150 -9.58 -11.15 -14.41
N PRO A 151 -8.75 -11.52 -13.42
CA PRO A 151 -8.12 -10.55 -12.53
C PRO A 151 -6.97 -9.82 -13.25
N TYR A 152 -7.07 -8.49 -13.36
CA TYR A 152 -6.07 -7.66 -14.02
C TYR A 152 -5.06 -7.08 -13.05
N CYS A 153 -5.52 -6.52 -11.93
CA CYS A 153 -4.66 -6.03 -10.86
C CYS A 153 -5.40 -5.98 -9.52
N VAL A 154 -4.64 -5.80 -8.44
CA VAL A 154 -5.16 -5.50 -7.11
C VAL A 154 -4.71 -4.12 -6.66
N LYS A 155 -5.58 -3.40 -5.96
CA LYS A 155 -5.33 -2.06 -5.41
C LYS A 155 -5.70 -2.00 -3.95
N LEU A 156 -4.81 -1.48 -3.13
CA LEU A 156 -5.10 -1.10 -1.75
C LEU A 156 -5.54 0.36 -1.72
N PHE A 157 -6.73 0.62 -1.20
CA PHE A 157 -7.23 1.97 -0.99
C PHE A 157 -7.96 2.04 0.36
N GLU A 158 -7.63 3.01 1.20
CA GLU A 158 -8.21 3.20 2.54
C GLU A 158 -8.33 1.89 3.34
N GLN A 159 -7.22 1.15 3.42
CA GLN A 159 -7.08 -0.13 4.12
C GLN A 159 -7.91 -1.30 3.55
N ARG A 160 -8.61 -1.12 2.44
CA ARG A 160 -9.37 -2.18 1.75
C ARG A 160 -8.69 -2.60 0.46
N TRP A 161 -8.70 -3.89 0.19
CA TRP A 161 -8.23 -4.43 -1.07
C TRP A 161 -9.34 -4.51 -2.10
N TYR A 162 -9.00 -4.17 -3.31
CA TYR A 162 -9.87 -4.21 -4.47
C TYR A 162 -9.19 -4.96 -5.60
N MET A 163 -9.94 -5.78 -6.32
CA MET A 163 -9.52 -6.43 -7.55
C MET A 163 -10.16 -5.72 -8.73
N LEU A 164 -9.37 -5.23 -9.66
CA LEU A 164 -9.83 -4.80 -10.97
C LEU A 164 -9.82 -6.00 -11.91
N GLY A 165 -10.91 -6.24 -12.60
CA GLY A 165 -10.99 -7.39 -13.51
C GLY A 165 -12.09 -7.24 -14.55
N LYS A 166 -11.99 -8.08 -15.58
CA LYS A 166 -12.99 -8.20 -16.62
C LYS A 166 -13.92 -9.38 -16.33
N SER A 167 -15.21 -9.11 -16.18
CA SER A 167 -16.22 -10.16 -15.99
C SER A 167 -17.00 -10.40 -17.27
N GLU A 168 -17.46 -11.63 -17.42
CA GLU A 168 -18.29 -12.02 -18.57
C GLU A 168 -19.58 -11.19 -18.63
N GLY A 169 -19.94 -10.75 -19.83
CA GLY A 169 -21.14 -9.92 -20.09
C GLY A 169 -20.94 -8.42 -19.87
N TYR A 170 -19.72 -8.00 -19.53
CA TYR A 170 -19.36 -6.58 -19.43
C TYR A 170 -18.14 -6.27 -20.28
N ASP A 171 -18.21 -5.21 -21.07
CA ASP A 171 -17.09 -4.77 -21.91
C ASP A 171 -16.04 -4.01 -21.09
N GLU A 172 -16.46 -3.36 -20.01
CA GLU A 172 -15.63 -2.55 -19.12
C GLU A 172 -15.01 -3.35 -17.98
N LEU A 173 -13.88 -2.85 -17.49
CA LEU A 173 -13.27 -3.36 -16.26
C LEU A 173 -14.08 -2.91 -15.04
N ARG A 174 -14.20 -3.82 -14.08
CA ARG A 174 -14.94 -3.57 -12.84
C ARG A 174 -14.09 -3.78 -11.61
N LEU A 175 -14.39 -3.01 -10.58
CA LEU A 175 -13.75 -3.13 -9.27
C LEU A 175 -14.59 -3.98 -8.33
N TYR A 176 -13.92 -4.93 -7.69
CA TYR A 176 -14.49 -5.85 -6.71
C TYR A 176 -13.79 -5.68 -5.39
N ALA A 177 -14.48 -5.18 -4.36
CA ALA A 177 -13.95 -5.12 -3.01
C ALA A 177 -13.80 -6.54 -2.45
N LEU A 178 -12.60 -6.90 -1.99
CA LEU A 178 -12.30 -8.27 -1.58
C LEU A 178 -13.10 -8.71 -0.35
N ASP A 179 -13.45 -7.79 0.54
CA ASP A 179 -14.27 -8.05 1.72
C ASP A 179 -15.72 -8.44 1.40
N ARG A 180 -16.17 -8.22 0.17
CA ARG A 180 -17.51 -8.62 -0.32
C ARG A 180 -17.52 -9.95 -1.06
N ILE A 181 -16.36 -10.57 -1.25
CA ILE A 181 -16.23 -11.90 -1.85
C ILE A 181 -16.61 -12.94 -0.78
N LYS A 182 -17.60 -13.77 -1.06
CA LYS A 182 -18.08 -14.86 -0.19
C LYS A 182 -17.37 -16.16 -0.47
N ALA A 183 -17.07 -16.44 -1.74
CA ALA A 183 -16.28 -17.58 -2.19
C ALA A 183 -15.46 -17.16 -3.40
N LEU A 184 -14.29 -17.77 -3.56
CA LEU A 184 -13.35 -17.48 -4.63
C LEU A 184 -12.54 -18.73 -4.93
N GLU A 185 -12.58 -19.16 -6.19
CA GLU A 185 -11.87 -20.34 -6.67
C GLU A 185 -11.27 -20.09 -8.06
N PRO A 186 -10.04 -20.54 -8.34
CA PRO A 186 -9.49 -20.51 -9.68
C PRO A 186 -10.26 -21.45 -10.60
N THR A 187 -10.44 -21.04 -11.86
CA THR A 187 -11.06 -21.88 -12.90
C THR A 187 -9.99 -22.51 -13.80
N GLU A 188 -10.40 -23.34 -14.75
CA GLU A 188 -9.50 -23.86 -15.79
C GLU A 188 -9.34 -22.86 -16.97
N ARG A 189 -10.17 -21.83 -17.02
CA ARG A 189 -10.20 -20.86 -18.13
C ARG A 189 -9.00 -19.92 -18.06
N LYS A 190 -8.15 -19.99 -19.06
CA LYS A 190 -7.04 -19.04 -19.24
C LYS A 190 -7.54 -17.77 -19.92
N PHE A 191 -6.96 -16.64 -19.53
CA PHE A 191 -7.21 -15.36 -20.19
C PHE A 191 -5.88 -14.74 -20.65
N LYS A 192 -5.96 -13.67 -21.41
CA LYS A 192 -4.79 -12.95 -21.88
C LYS A 192 -4.89 -11.49 -21.49
N LEU A 193 -4.02 -11.07 -20.59
CA LEU A 193 -3.91 -9.67 -20.22
C LEU A 193 -3.56 -8.83 -21.46
N PRO A 194 -4.27 -7.73 -21.74
CA PRO A 194 -3.93 -6.85 -22.85
C PRO A 194 -2.51 -6.29 -22.71
N LYS A 195 -1.69 -6.38 -23.76
CA LYS A 195 -0.28 -5.94 -23.73
C LYS A 195 -0.07 -4.48 -23.35
N LYS A 196 -1.08 -3.64 -23.51
CA LYS A 196 -1.05 -2.20 -23.20
C LYS A 196 -1.65 -1.87 -21.83
N PHE A 197 -2.12 -2.89 -21.08
CA PHE A 197 -2.67 -2.65 -19.76
C PHE A 197 -1.54 -2.28 -18.79
N ASP A 198 -1.71 -1.14 -18.15
CA ASP A 198 -0.85 -0.60 -17.10
C ASP A 198 -1.77 -0.16 -15.96
N ALA A 199 -1.64 -0.79 -14.81
CA ALA A 199 -2.51 -0.54 -13.66
C ALA A 199 -2.34 0.88 -13.11
N ALA A 200 -1.09 1.39 -13.04
CA ALA A 200 -0.83 2.74 -12.54
C ALA A 200 -1.49 3.78 -13.45
N LYS A 201 -1.30 3.64 -14.76
CA LYS A 201 -1.91 4.52 -15.75
C LYS A 201 -3.43 4.41 -15.79
N TYR A 202 -3.99 3.22 -15.55
CA TYR A 202 -5.44 3.03 -15.50
C TYR A 202 -6.09 3.85 -14.38
N PHE A 203 -5.42 3.93 -13.21
CA PHE A 203 -5.95 4.67 -12.07
C PHE A 203 -5.48 6.12 -11.97
N GLU A 204 -4.61 6.56 -12.89
CA GLU A 204 -4.01 7.91 -12.85
C GLU A 204 -5.05 9.03 -12.87
N ASP A 205 -6.12 8.84 -13.62
CA ASP A 205 -7.16 9.84 -13.81
C ASP A 205 -8.34 9.69 -12.83
N TYR A 206 -8.29 8.72 -11.91
CA TYR A 206 -9.39 8.44 -10.99
C TYR A 206 -9.04 8.73 -9.53
N TYR A 207 -10.01 9.24 -8.79
CA TYR A 207 -9.88 9.37 -7.35
C TYR A 207 -10.05 8.00 -6.66
N GLY A 208 -8.95 7.48 -6.15
CA GLY A 208 -8.95 6.22 -5.40
C GLY A 208 -9.43 5.03 -6.22
N ILE A 209 -10.65 4.58 -5.92
CA ILE A 209 -11.32 3.42 -6.55
C ILE A 209 -12.58 3.82 -7.32
N ILE A 210 -12.87 5.11 -7.41
CA ILE A 210 -14.05 5.62 -8.10
C ILE A 210 -13.70 5.71 -9.57
N ILE A 211 -14.16 4.73 -10.34
CA ILE A 211 -14.03 4.70 -11.79
C ILE A 211 -15.26 5.42 -12.35
N GLY A 212 -15.04 6.42 -13.20
CA GLY A 212 -16.14 7.13 -13.88
C GLY A 212 -16.89 6.24 -14.85
N ASP A 213 -18.16 6.56 -15.06
CA ASP A 213 -18.93 6.02 -16.18
C ASP A 213 -18.42 6.65 -17.49
N GLU A 214 -18.70 6.02 -18.63
CA GLU A 214 -18.29 6.47 -19.98
C GLU A 214 -18.65 7.93 -20.31
N ASP A 215 -19.61 8.51 -19.57
CA ASP A 215 -20.09 9.88 -19.77
C ASP A 215 -19.23 10.96 -19.10
N PHE A 216 -18.19 10.59 -18.34
CA PHE A 216 -17.35 11.55 -17.63
C PHE A 216 -15.90 11.54 -18.14
N ASP A 217 -15.61 12.55 -18.94
CA ASP A 217 -14.23 12.83 -19.36
C ASP A 217 -13.37 13.38 -18.20
N VAL A 218 -12.07 13.10 -18.27
CA VAL A 218 -11.08 13.71 -17.38
C VAL A 218 -11.06 15.21 -17.60
N GLY A 219 -11.39 15.95 -16.56
CA GLY A 219 -11.49 17.41 -16.62
C GLY A 219 -10.94 18.12 -15.39
N PRO A 220 -10.89 19.44 -15.42
CA PRO A 220 -10.52 20.24 -14.26
C PRO A 220 -11.66 20.21 -13.22
N VAL A 221 -11.32 19.86 -11.99
CA VAL A 221 -12.20 19.93 -10.82
C VAL A 221 -11.61 20.94 -9.85
N ALA A 222 -12.38 21.97 -9.49
CA ALA A 222 -11.94 22.96 -8.50
C ALA A 222 -12.65 22.73 -7.15
N LEU A 223 -11.89 22.60 -6.09
CA LEU A 223 -12.37 22.45 -4.73
C LEU A 223 -12.02 23.68 -3.90
N LYS A 224 -13.04 24.40 -3.44
CA LYS A 224 -12.88 25.52 -2.50
C LYS A 224 -13.00 25.01 -1.06
N VAL A 225 -11.99 25.24 -0.25
CA VAL A 225 -11.90 24.80 1.15
C VAL A 225 -11.52 25.96 2.04
N ASP A 226 -12.03 25.96 3.27
CA ASP A 226 -11.62 26.97 4.25
C ASP A 226 -10.13 26.91 4.57
N SER A 227 -9.59 28.02 5.13
CA SER A 227 -8.15 28.16 5.41
C SER A 227 -7.62 27.13 6.40
N TRP A 228 -8.49 26.55 7.25
CA TRP A 228 -8.09 25.53 8.21
C TRP A 228 -7.99 24.15 7.55
N GLN A 229 -9.00 23.73 6.81
CA GLN A 229 -9.03 22.48 6.06
C GLN A 229 -7.93 22.42 4.99
N SER A 230 -7.61 23.55 4.37
CA SER A 230 -6.55 23.64 3.36
C SER A 230 -5.18 23.15 3.84
N LYS A 231 -4.91 23.25 5.17
CA LYS A 231 -3.66 22.75 5.76
C LYS A 231 -3.54 21.24 5.65
N TYR A 232 -4.66 20.53 5.81
CA TYR A 232 -4.68 19.07 5.67
C TYR A 232 -4.45 18.64 4.21
N LEU A 233 -5.10 19.31 3.26
CA LEU A 233 -4.93 19.01 1.84
C LEU A 233 -3.50 19.25 1.34
N ARG A 234 -2.78 20.21 1.92
CA ARG A 234 -1.36 20.42 1.60
C ARG A 234 -0.46 19.31 2.10
N THR A 235 -0.80 18.70 3.23
CA THR A 235 0.00 17.61 3.83
C THR A 235 -0.39 16.24 3.31
N LEU A 236 -1.66 16.07 2.94
CA LEU A 236 -2.21 14.84 2.38
C LEU A 236 -3.06 15.18 1.14
N PRO A 237 -2.44 15.32 -0.04
CA PRO A 237 -3.16 15.59 -1.27
C PRO A 237 -4.19 14.51 -1.59
N LEU A 238 -5.38 14.89 -2.02
CA LEU A 238 -6.44 13.96 -2.42
C LEU A 238 -6.10 13.22 -3.72
N HIS A 239 -5.36 13.88 -4.61
CA HIS A 239 -4.95 13.33 -5.90
C HIS A 239 -3.57 13.87 -6.28
N HIS A 240 -2.79 13.10 -7.03
CA HIS A 240 -1.45 13.48 -7.45
C HIS A 240 -1.39 14.78 -8.29
N SER A 241 -2.48 15.09 -9.01
CA SER A 241 -2.59 16.32 -9.82
C SER A 241 -2.99 17.56 -9.02
N GLN A 242 -3.09 17.48 -7.69
CA GLN A 242 -3.51 18.60 -6.85
C GLN A 242 -2.58 19.80 -6.99
N VAL A 243 -3.15 20.96 -7.34
CA VAL A 243 -2.46 22.26 -7.38
C VAL A 243 -3.28 23.28 -6.60
N GLU A 244 -2.65 24.00 -5.68
CA GLU A 244 -3.30 25.13 -5.00
C GLU A 244 -3.18 26.36 -5.90
N VAL A 245 -4.30 26.81 -6.49
CA VAL A 245 -4.34 27.91 -7.48
C VAL A 245 -4.69 29.25 -6.86
N GLU A 246 -5.39 29.26 -5.72
CA GLU A 246 -5.71 30.47 -4.97
C GLU A 246 -5.59 30.20 -3.47
N ARG A 247 -5.10 31.22 -2.74
CA ARG A 247 -4.95 31.19 -1.29
C ARG A 247 -5.16 32.56 -0.71
N ASN A 248 -6.02 32.66 0.30
CA ASN A 248 -6.18 33.86 1.13
C ASN A 248 -6.42 33.48 2.61
N GLU A 249 -6.80 34.45 3.45
CA GLU A 249 -7.01 34.22 4.89
C GLU A 249 -8.26 33.38 5.19
N GLU A 250 -9.25 33.39 4.31
CA GLU A 250 -10.53 32.72 4.52
C GLU A 250 -10.57 31.32 3.87
N TYR A 251 -10.00 31.16 2.68
CA TYR A 251 -10.08 29.93 1.92
C TYR A 251 -8.86 29.69 1.02
N SER A 252 -8.78 28.49 0.48
CA SER A 252 -7.93 28.11 -0.66
C SER A 252 -8.76 27.42 -1.72
N ILE A 253 -8.32 27.53 -2.98
CA ILE A 253 -8.86 26.77 -4.11
C ILE A 253 -7.79 25.81 -4.60
N PHE A 254 -8.13 24.53 -4.64
CA PHE A 254 -7.31 23.48 -5.20
C PHE A 254 -7.91 23.01 -6.50
N GLU A 255 -7.11 22.92 -7.54
CA GLU A 255 -7.49 22.33 -8.81
C GLU A 255 -6.93 20.91 -8.92
N TYR A 256 -7.73 20.04 -9.52
CA TYR A 256 -7.41 18.64 -9.81
C TYR A 256 -7.71 18.39 -11.27
N ARG A 257 -6.96 17.49 -11.88
CA ARG A 257 -7.30 16.92 -13.17
C ARG A 257 -7.63 15.45 -12.97
N CYS A 258 -8.90 15.15 -12.89
CA CYS A 258 -9.39 13.80 -12.65
C CYS A 258 -10.80 13.63 -13.23
N CYS A 259 -11.27 12.41 -13.29
CA CYS A 259 -12.67 12.12 -13.61
C CYS A 259 -13.54 12.62 -12.44
N PRO A 260 -14.53 13.51 -12.70
CA PRO A 260 -15.34 14.12 -11.64
C PRO A 260 -16.41 13.21 -11.05
N SER A 261 -16.36 11.91 -11.28
CA SER A 261 -17.32 10.94 -10.71
C SER A 261 -17.26 10.96 -9.18
N ILE A 262 -17.77 12.04 -8.58
CA ILE A 262 -18.01 12.20 -7.16
C ILE A 262 -19.43 11.72 -6.87
N THR A 263 -19.70 10.46 -7.13
CA THR A 263 -20.98 9.92 -6.67
C THR A 263 -20.73 9.09 -5.42
N SER A 264 -21.10 9.69 -4.27
CA SER A 264 -21.30 9.05 -2.97
C SER A 264 -20.06 8.44 -2.27
N ALA A 265 -19.12 9.29 -1.89
CA ALA A 265 -18.29 9.03 -0.72
C ALA A 265 -18.70 10.00 0.41
N MET A 266 -19.96 9.93 0.85
CA MET A 266 -20.44 10.45 2.12
C MET A 266 -21.18 9.34 2.86
#